data_c10523d2de5eb7a7ec6eaba4dfe9d151
#
_entry.id   c10523d2de5eb7a7ec6eaba4dfe9d151
#
_cell.length_a   1.000
_cell.length_b   1.000
_cell.length_c   1.000
_cell.angle_alpha   90.00
_cell.angle_beta   90.00
_cell.angle_gamma   90.00
#
_symmetry.space_group_name_H-M   'P 1'
#
loop_
_entity.id
_entity.type
_entity.pdbx_description
1 polymer ?
#
loop_
_entity_poly.entity_id
_entity_poly.type
_entity_poly.pdbx_seq_one_letter_code
_entity_poly.pdbx_strand_id
1 'polypeptide(L)'
;MATDIFLIPIPPQQLRNIQGWSAQPAHLAYRVGRGPHLFRAGGSVPLRGGVMVVDGQGYDGAGPVGPFCQEVVSECSVRGFSGAVLDFDRRLPPLEQLAGQLDRLFAQRGLALYVPEPFGHCVSHSRVILSSALSGGSLSQRLEEAAERFGRDRVALSLERSAEDFSLPSPTGSGTPLTRQQLCQQMDALRPSVFFSRELCARYYTYMDRDTGAHFVLFDDGDTMLRKVEVGRKSSKCNT
;
A
#
# COMPACT_ATOMS: atom_id res chain seq x y z
N MET A 1 18.53 17.61 -1.48
CA MET A 1 17.39 17.09 -0.70
C MET A 1 16.65 16.10 -1.58
N ALA A 2 16.47 14.87 -1.15
CA ALA A 2 15.66 13.90 -1.91
C ALA A 2 14.21 14.41 -1.91
N THR A 3 13.63 14.54 -3.10
CA THR A 3 12.23 14.95 -3.25
C THR A 3 11.35 13.73 -3.01
N ASP A 4 10.36 13.85 -2.11
CA ASP A 4 9.39 12.78 -1.87
C ASP A 4 8.67 12.43 -3.18
N ILE A 5 8.58 11.16 -3.49
CA ILE A 5 7.81 10.68 -4.64
C ILE A 5 6.46 10.18 -4.12
N PHE A 6 5.38 10.83 -4.54
CA PHE A 6 4.03 10.38 -4.25
C PHE A 6 3.49 9.57 -5.43
N LEU A 7 3.06 8.35 -5.14
CA LEU A 7 2.36 7.48 -6.08
C LEU A 7 0.89 7.43 -5.70
N ILE A 8 0.00 7.60 -6.69
CA ILE A 8 -1.45 7.53 -6.48
C ILE A 8 -1.99 6.33 -7.24
N PRO A 9 -2.42 5.26 -6.54
CA PRO A 9 -3.11 4.15 -7.17
C PRO A 9 -4.41 4.63 -7.82
N ILE A 10 -4.54 4.44 -9.14
CA ILE A 10 -5.67 4.97 -9.87
C ILE A 10 -6.09 4.05 -11.03
N PRO A 11 -7.40 3.77 -11.18
CA PRO A 11 -7.91 3.10 -12.36
C PRO A 11 -7.73 3.97 -13.62
N PRO A 12 -7.50 3.37 -14.80
CA PRO A 12 -7.27 4.11 -16.04
C PRO A 12 -8.33 5.16 -16.38
N GLN A 13 -9.60 4.84 -16.08
CA GLN A 13 -10.75 5.72 -16.37
C GLN A 13 -10.75 7.01 -15.53
N GLN A 14 -10.02 7.03 -14.41
CA GLN A 14 -9.99 8.14 -13.45
C GLN A 14 -8.71 8.99 -13.55
N LEU A 15 -7.83 8.73 -14.50
CA LEU A 15 -6.55 9.44 -14.65
C LEU A 15 -6.71 10.98 -14.74
N ARG A 16 -7.84 11.46 -15.28
CA ARG A 16 -8.13 12.90 -15.36
C ARG A 16 -8.26 13.55 -13.98
N ASN A 17 -8.61 12.79 -12.95
CA ASN A 17 -8.84 13.30 -11.58
C ASN A 17 -7.55 13.76 -10.87
N ILE A 18 -6.38 13.30 -11.35
CA ILE A 18 -5.08 13.66 -10.77
C ILE A 18 -4.24 14.58 -11.67
N GLN A 19 -4.81 15.09 -12.76
CA GLN A 19 -4.10 16.03 -13.61
C GLN A 19 -3.75 17.31 -12.84
N GLY A 20 -2.48 17.73 -12.93
CA GLY A 20 -1.97 18.89 -12.20
C GLY A 20 -1.52 18.63 -10.76
N TRP A 21 -1.63 17.41 -10.27
CA TRP A 21 -1.10 17.05 -8.95
C TRP A 21 0.40 16.74 -9.03
N SER A 22 1.15 17.12 -7.97
CA SER A 22 2.57 16.74 -7.82
C SER A 22 2.72 15.28 -7.37
N ALA A 23 2.09 14.37 -8.10
CA ALA A 23 2.09 12.93 -7.82
C ALA A 23 2.10 12.14 -9.12
N GLN A 24 2.69 10.96 -9.10
CA GLN A 24 2.73 10.06 -10.24
C GLN A 24 1.58 9.05 -10.17
N PRO A 25 0.94 8.71 -11.30
CA PRO A 25 -0.06 7.66 -11.33
C PRO A 25 0.57 6.29 -11.10
N ALA A 26 -0.05 5.49 -10.24
CA ALA A 26 0.19 4.05 -10.13
C ALA A 26 -1.02 3.35 -10.77
N HIS A 27 -0.83 2.83 -11.98
CA HIS A 27 -1.91 2.37 -12.84
C HIS A 27 -2.47 1.01 -12.40
N LEU A 28 -3.67 1.01 -11.82
CA LEU A 28 -4.43 -0.19 -11.43
C LEU A 28 -5.03 -0.86 -12.69
N ALA A 29 -4.17 -1.49 -13.48
CA ALA A 29 -4.57 -2.01 -14.78
C ALA A 29 -3.97 -3.36 -15.15
N TYR A 30 -3.10 -3.92 -14.33
CA TYR A 30 -2.39 -5.15 -14.67
C TYR A 30 -2.57 -6.22 -13.60
N ARG A 31 -2.52 -7.47 -14.02
CA ARG A 31 -2.55 -8.62 -13.12
C ARG A 31 -1.74 -9.78 -13.67
N VAL A 32 -1.36 -10.70 -12.79
CA VAL A 32 -0.79 -11.98 -13.17
C VAL A 32 -1.92 -12.87 -13.68
N GLY A 33 -1.90 -13.19 -14.96
CA GLY A 33 -2.81 -14.16 -15.56
C GLY A 33 -2.28 -15.59 -15.47
N ARG A 34 -3.06 -16.54 -15.98
CA ARG A 34 -2.66 -17.94 -16.01
C ARG A 34 -1.42 -18.15 -16.88
N GLY A 35 -0.53 -19.03 -16.41
CA GLY A 35 0.56 -19.53 -17.18
C GLY A 35 1.95 -18.92 -17.14
N PRO A 36 2.35 -18.05 -16.18
CA PRO A 36 1.87 -16.72 -15.86
C PRO A 36 2.13 -15.77 -17.04
N HIS A 37 1.15 -14.95 -17.38
CA HIS A 37 1.22 -13.91 -18.41
C HIS A 37 0.76 -12.57 -17.84
N LEU A 38 1.31 -11.47 -18.35
CA LEU A 38 0.89 -10.13 -17.98
C LEU A 38 -0.45 -9.81 -18.64
N PHE A 39 -1.51 -9.80 -17.87
CA PHE A 39 -2.82 -9.41 -18.34
C PHE A 39 -3.09 -7.94 -18.04
N ARG A 40 -3.54 -7.20 -19.06
CA ARG A 40 -3.97 -5.81 -18.91
C ARG A 40 -5.49 -5.72 -18.90
N ALA A 41 -6.06 -5.22 -17.79
CA ALA A 41 -7.47 -4.87 -17.67
C ALA A 41 -7.69 -3.41 -18.12
N GLY A 42 -8.94 -3.04 -18.45
CA GLY A 42 -9.31 -1.63 -18.62
C GLY A 42 -9.26 -1.07 -20.03
N GLY A 43 -9.29 -1.92 -21.07
CA GLY A 43 -9.63 -1.51 -22.43
C GLY A 43 -8.58 -0.63 -23.13
N SER A 44 -9.05 0.30 -23.99
CA SER A 44 -8.24 1.07 -24.92
C SER A 44 -7.61 2.36 -24.35
N VAL A 45 -7.79 2.66 -23.05
CA VAL A 45 -7.20 3.88 -22.46
C VAL A 45 -5.68 3.82 -22.56
N PRO A 46 -5.03 4.78 -23.24
CA PRO A 46 -3.58 4.80 -23.32
C PRO A 46 -2.97 5.14 -21.97
N LEU A 47 -2.13 4.23 -21.45
CA LEU A 47 -1.35 4.46 -20.22
C LEU A 47 0.07 4.83 -20.60
N ARG A 48 0.60 5.90 -20.01
CA ARG A 48 1.98 6.36 -20.21
C ARG A 48 2.51 7.02 -18.95
N GLY A 49 3.80 6.78 -18.66
CA GLY A 49 4.47 7.35 -17.50
C GLY A 49 3.90 6.84 -16.15
N GLY A 50 4.47 7.28 -15.04
CA GLY A 50 4.15 6.76 -13.72
C GLY A 50 4.65 5.34 -13.52
N VAL A 51 3.92 4.52 -12.74
CA VAL A 51 4.28 3.13 -12.45
C VAL A 51 3.12 2.18 -12.75
N MET A 52 3.44 0.95 -13.07
CA MET A 52 2.47 -0.13 -13.25
C MET A 52 2.12 -0.73 -11.88
N VAL A 53 0.85 -1.04 -11.62
CA VAL A 53 0.45 -1.89 -10.49
C VAL A 53 0.08 -3.27 -11.02
N VAL A 54 0.72 -4.29 -10.50
CA VAL A 54 0.51 -5.70 -10.89
C VAL A 54 -0.16 -6.43 -9.74
N ASP A 55 -1.44 -6.74 -9.93
CA ASP A 55 -2.25 -7.52 -8.98
C ASP A 55 -1.92 -9.01 -9.11
N GLY A 56 -1.68 -9.66 -7.97
CA GLY A 56 -1.44 -11.11 -7.86
C GLY A 56 -2.70 -11.96 -7.68
N GLN A 57 -3.87 -11.32 -7.55
CA GLN A 57 -5.11 -12.01 -7.27
C GLN A 57 -5.52 -12.95 -8.44
N GLY A 58 -5.86 -14.21 -8.08
CA GLY A 58 -6.28 -15.21 -9.06
C GLY A 58 -5.13 -15.94 -9.77
N TYR A 59 -3.87 -15.64 -9.47
CA TYR A 59 -2.75 -16.46 -9.93
C TYR A 59 -2.73 -17.80 -9.21
N ASP A 60 -2.67 -18.89 -9.98
CA ASP A 60 -2.72 -20.27 -9.49
C ASP A 60 -1.35 -20.81 -9.05
N GLY A 61 -0.28 -20.04 -9.28
CA GLY A 61 1.09 -20.44 -8.97
C GLY A 61 1.73 -21.40 -10.00
N ALA A 62 1.03 -21.69 -11.09
CA ALA A 62 1.53 -22.61 -12.12
C ALA A 62 2.32 -21.86 -13.22
N GLY A 63 3.31 -22.55 -13.78
CA GLY A 63 4.10 -22.08 -14.93
C GLY A 63 5.39 -21.35 -14.57
N PRO A 64 6.29 -21.16 -15.56
CA PRO A 64 7.58 -20.51 -15.36
C PRO A 64 7.43 -18.99 -15.24
N VAL A 65 7.98 -18.38 -14.19
CA VAL A 65 7.86 -16.93 -13.93
C VAL A 65 8.74 -16.05 -14.85
N GLY A 66 9.76 -16.64 -15.50
CA GLY A 66 10.71 -15.90 -16.35
C GLY A 66 10.08 -15.12 -17.50
N PRO A 67 9.26 -15.75 -18.35
CA PRO A 67 8.55 -15.07 -19.44
C PRO A 67 7.71 -13.90 -18.97
N PHE A 68 6.95 -14.10 -17.90
CA PHE A 68 6.14 -13.03 -17.28
C PHE A 68 7.00 -11.82 -16.87
N CYS A 69 8.13 -12.06 -16.22
CA CYS A 69 9.04 -10.98 -15.83
C CYS A 69 9.54 -10.17 -17.02
N GLN A 70 9.79 -10.84 -18.17
CA GLN A 70 10.16 -10.15 -19.40
C GLN A 70 9.00 -9.35 -19.99
N GLU A 71 7.78 -9.85 -19.94
CA GLU A 71 6.58 -9.12 -20.36
C GLU A 71 6.39 -7.83 -19.53
N VAL A 72 6.55 -7.91 -18.19
CA VAL A 72 6.47 -6.74 -17.30
C VAL A 72 7.51 -5.69 -17.67
N VAL A 73 8.76 -6.09 -17.86
CA VAL A 73 9.85 -5.18 -18.26
C VAL A 73 9.59 -4.57 -19.64
N SER A 74 9.15 -5.37 -20.59
CA SER A 74 8.81 -4.90 -21.94
C SER A 74 7.68 -3.87 -21.91
N GLU A 75 6.62 -4.14 -21.17
CA GLU A 75 5.50 -3.21 -21.01
C GLU A 75 5.94 -1.89 -20.33
N CYS A 76 6.81 -1.96 -19.31
CA CYS A 76 7.41 -0.75 -18.73
C CYS A 76 8.12 0.10 -19.79
N SER A 77 8.92 -0.54 -20.64
CA SER A 77 9.66 0.16 -21.71
C SER A 77 8.72 0.77 -22.75
N VAL A 78 7.74 0.02 -23.23
CA VAL A 78 6.78 0.44 -24.26
C VAL A 78 5.91 1.62 -23.78
N ARG A 79 5.52 1.60 -22.49
CA ARG A 79 4.66 2.64 -21.90
C ARG A 79 5.44 3.79 -21.27
N GLY A 80 6.76 3.67 -21.15
CA GLY A 80 7.59 4.65 -20.43
C GLY A 80 7.25 4.70 -18.94
N PHE A 81 6.91 3.56 -18.33
CA PHE A 81 6.74 3.47 -16.88
C PHE A 81 8.11 3.55 -16.20
N SER A 82 8.19 4.29 -15.10
CA SER A 82 9.40 4.40 -14.29
C SER A 82 9.60 3.21 -13.35
N GLY A 83 8.62 2.30 -13.29
CA GLY A 83 8.67 1.15 -12.40
C GLY A 83 7.36 0.39 -12.29
N ALA A 84 7.29 -0.50 -11.28
CA ALA A 84 6.11 -1.26 -10.95
C ALA A 84 5.90 -1.40 -9.43
N VAL A 85 4.65 -1.57 -9.04
CA VAL A 85 4.21 -1.97 -7.70
C VAL A 85 3.64 -3.38 -7.81
N LEU A 86 4.11 -4.32 -7.00
CA LEU A 86 3.51 -5.63 -6.86
C LEU A 86 2.44 -5.56 -5.78
N ASP A 87 1.19 -5.79 -6.16
CA ASP A 87 0.04 -5.81 -5.25
C ASP A 87 -0.34 -7.27 -4.96
N PHE A 88 0.46 -7.90 -4.10
CA PHE A 88 0.35 -9.32 -3.76
C PHE A 88 -0.16 -9.46 -2.32
N ASP A 89 -1.39 -9.93 -2.19
CA ASP A 89 -2.08 -10.11 -0.90
C ASP A 89 -1.71 -11.42 -0.18
N ARG A 90 -1.15 -12.40 -0.91
CA ARG A 90 -0.82 -13.73 -0.39
C ARG A 90 0.62 -14.11 -0.70
N ARG A 91 1.28 -14.73 0.29
CA ARG A 91 2.61 -15.31 0.11
C ARG A 91 2.47 -16.69 -0.53
N LEU A 92 2.84 -16.76 -1.80
CA LEU A 92 2.96 -18.02 -2.54
C LEU A 92 4.41 -18.12 -3.06
N PRO A 93 5.06 -19.29 -2.97
CA PRO A 93 6.44 -19.45 -3.45
C PRO A 93 6.68 -18.98 -4.88
N PRO A 94 5.77 -19.19 -5.86
CA PRO A 94 5.92 -18.63 -7.20
C PRO A 94 5.87 -17.10 -7.25
N LEU A 95 5.07 -16.43 -6.40
CA LEU A 95 5.06 -14.97 -6.30
C LEU A 95 6.34 -14.43 -5.66
N GLU A 96 6.92 -15.15 -4.69
CA GLU A 96 8.22 -14.83 -4.11
C GLU A 96 9.35 -14.95 -5.16
N GLN A 97 9.34 -15.99 -5.97
CA GLN A 97 10.28 -16.15 -7.10
C GLN A 97 10.12 -15.01 -8.12
N LEU A 98 8.88 -14.64 -8.44
CA LEU A 98 8.56 -13.56 -9.36
C LEU A 98 9.09 -12.22 -8.82
N ALA A 99 8.83 -11.91 -7.55
CA ALA A 99 9.33 -10.69 -6.92
C ALA A 99 10.87 -10.62 -6.95
N GLY A 100 11.57 -11.70 -6.58
CA GLY A 100 13.03 -11.76 -6.60
C GLY A 100 13.62 -11.70 -8.02
N GLN A 101 12.94 -12.22 -9.03
CA GLN A 101 13.42 -12.13 -10.42
C GLN A 101 13.19 -10.71 -10.98
N LEU A 102 12.03 -10.10 -10.72
CA LEU A 102 11.75 -8.71 -11.09
C LEU A 102 12.70 -7.74 -10.39
N ASP A 103 13.03 -7.95 -9.12
CA ASP A 103 13.98 -7.12 -8.37
C ASP A 103 15.31 -6.99 -9.12
N ARG A 104 15.88 -8.12 -9.55
CA ARG A 104 17.14 -8.13 -10.31
C ARG A 104 17.01 -7.47 -11.69
N LEU A 105 15.94 -7.76 -12.41
CA LEU A 105 15.71 -7.21 -13.75
C LEU A 105 15.48 -5.71 -13.72
N PHE A 106 14.74 -5.21 -12.73
CA PHE A 106 14.47 -3.79 -12.56
C PHE A 106 15.71 -3.01 -12.14
N ALA A 107 16.50 -3.55 -11.21
CA ALA A 107 17.77 -2.96 -10.81
C ALA A 107 18.72 -2.79 -11.99
N GLN A 108 18.84 -3.82 -12.85
CA GLN A 108 19.68 -3.76 -14.07
C GLN A 108 19.24 -2.68 -15.06
N ARG A 109 17.97 -2.27 -15.04
CA ARG A 109 17.40 -1.29 -15.97
C ARG A 109 17.15 0.08 -15.36
N GLY A 110 17.50 0.28 -14.09
CA GLY A 110 17.25 1.52 -13.37
C GLY A 110 15.75 1.80 -13.17
N LEU A 111 14.91 0.75 -13.18
CA LEU A 111 13.48 0.85 -12.91
C LEU A 111 13.21 0.66 -11.41
N ALA A 112 12.23 1.41 -10.87
CA ALA A 112 11.82 1.25 -9.48
C ALA A 112 10.86 0.08 -9.32
N LEU A 113 11.11 -0.81 -8.35
CA LEU A 113 10.17 -1.86 -7.95
C LEU A 113 9.75 -1.64 -6.51
N TYR A 114 8.45 -1.78 -6.26
CA TYR A 114 7.84 -1.69 -4.94
C TYR A 114 7.17 -3.02 -4.61
N VAL A 115 7.46 -3.58 -3.44
CA VAL A 115 6.91 -4.86 -3.01
C VAL A 115 6.24 -4.72 -1.64
N PRO A 116 5.16 -5.46 -1.34
CA PRO A 116 4.58 -5.50 0.00
C PRO A 116 5.59 -6.02 1.02
N GLU A 117 5.49 -5.58 2.27
CA GLU A 117 6.39 -5.98 3.37
C GLU A 117 6.65 -7.49 3.48
N PRO A 118 5.64 -8.39 3.33
CA PRO A 118 5.86 -9.83 3.38
C PRO A 118 6.85 -10.36 2.35
N PHE A 119 7.07 -9.63 1.25
CA PHE A 119 8.02 -9.97 0.18
C PHE A 119 9.39 -9.29 0.33
N GLY A 120 9.57 -8.45 1.33
CA GLY A 120 10.81 -7.70 1.56
C GLY A 120 12.05 -8.59 1.71
N HIS A 121 11.89 -9.84 2.17
CA HIS A 121 12.97 -10.82 2.32
C HIS A 121 13.42 -11.43 0.97
N CYS A 122 12.60 -11.32 -0.09
CA CYS A 122 12.90 -11.86 -1.42
C CYS A 122 13.66 -10.88 -2.32
N VAL A 123 13.83 -9.62 -1.89
CA VAL A 123 14.33 -8.51 -2.71
C VAL A 123 15.49 -7.78 -2.02
N SER A 124 16.43 -7.29 -2.83
CA SER A 124 17.64 -6.59 -2.34
C SER A 124 17.73 -5.14 -2.81
N HIS A 125 17.03 -4.77 -3.89
CA HIS A 125 17.09 -3.45 -4.52
C HIS A 125 15.74 -2.72 -4.46
N SER A 126 14.64 -3.45 -4.38
CA SER A 126 13.28 -2.90 -4.39
C SER A 126 12.94 -2.16 -3.10
N ARG A 127 12.00 -1.24 -3.21
CA ARG A 127 11.38 -0.59 -2.05
C ARG A 127 10.32 -1.49 -1.43
N VAL A 128 10.30 -1.53 -0.11
CA VAL A 128 9.36 -2.33 0.69
C VAL A 128 8.26 -1.43 1.21
N ILE A 129 7.03 -1.77 0.86
CA ILE A 129 5.83 -0.99 1.22
C ILE A 129 5.33 -1.45 2.60
N LEU A 130 5.23 -0.50 3.52
CA LEU A 130 4.58 -0.69 4.83
C LEU A 130 3.22 0.00 4.83
N SER A 131 2.21 -0.66 5.39
CA SER A 131 0.91 -0.04 5.63
C SER A 131 0.96 0.94 6.80
N SER A 132 0.33 2.08 6.65
CA SER A 132 0.09 3.05 7.72
C SER A 132 -1.20 2.77 8.51
N ALA A 133 -2.01 1.79 8.10
CA ALA A 133 -3.19 1.33 8.81
C ALA A 133 -2.77 0.33 9.90
N LEU A 134 -2.70 0.79 11.13
CA LEU A 134 -2.31 -0.01 12.28
C LEU A 134 -3.46 -0.10 13.28
N SER A 135 -3.73 -1.30 13.78
CA SER A 135 -4.66 -1.55 14.88
C SER A 135 -3.99 -1.55 16.26
N GLY A 136 -2.65 -1.49 16.31
CA GLY A 136 -1.86 -1.47 17.55
C GLY A 136 -0.40 -1.12 17.28
N GLY A 137 0.35 -0.84 18.36
CA GLY A 137 1.76 -0.47 18.28
C GLY A 137 1.99 0.99 17.91
N SER A 138 3.18 1.30 17.38
CA SER A 138 3.59 2.66 17.01
C SER A 138 4.04 2.71 15.56
N LEU A 139 3.46 3.63 14.77
CA LEU A 139 3.84 3.84 13.37
C LEU A 139 5.31 4.25 13.24
N SER A 140 5.80 5.13 14.14
CA SER A 140 7.20 5.54 14.12
C SER A 140 8.14 4.37 14.38
N GLN A 141 7.85 3.57 15.41
CA GLN A 141 8.66 2.40 15.74
C GLN A 141 8.67 1.38 14.60
N ARG A 142 7.52 1.10 13.98
CA ARG A 142 7.41 0.18 12.85
C ARG A 142 8.25 0.64 11.65
N LEU A 143 8.27 1.95 11.37
CA LEU A 143 9.11 2.52 10.31
C LEU A 143 10.60 2.42 10.63
N GLU A 144 11.00 2.60 11.90
CA GLU A 144 12.38 2.45 12.34
C GLU A 144 12.85 1.00 12.21
N GLU A 145 12.06 0.04 12.72
CA GLU A 145 12.35 -1.40 12.59
C GLU A 145 12.47 -1.83 11.11
N ALA A 146 11.61 -1.30 10.24
CA ALA A 146 11.69 -1.57 8.81
C ALA A 146 12.92 -0.93 8.17
N ALA A 147 13.29 0.28 8.60
CA ALA A 147 14.50 0.96 8.11
C ALA A 147 15.77 0.22 8.52
N GLU A 148 15.80 -0.36 9.73
CA GLU A 148 16.90 -1.23 10.18
C GLU A 148 16.97 -2.54 9.37
N ARG A 149 15.81 -3.13 9.11
CA ARG A 149 15.73 -4.44 8.42
C ARG A 149 15.99 -4.35 6.93
N PHE A 150 15.48 -3.34 6.24
CA PHE A 150 15.49 -3.26 4.77
C PHE A 150 16.42 -2.18 4.22
N GLY A 151 16.83 -1.23 5.06
CA GLY A 151 17.51 -0.01 4.65
C GLY A 151 16.52 1.15 4.50
N ARG A 152 16.92 2.31 4.98
CA ARG A 152 16.09 3.52 5.09
C ARG A 152 15.57 4.03 3.74
N ASP A 153 16.40 3.98 2.73
CA ASP A 153 16.13 4.38 1.35
C ASP A 153 15.21 3.41 0.60
N ARG A 154 15.01 2.23 1.16
CA ARG A 154 14.15 1.17 0.62
C ARG A 154 12.78 1.08 1.27
N VAL A 155 12.49 1.87 2.29
CA VAL A 155 11.18 1.88 2.93
C VAL A 155 10.25 2.85 2.19
N ALA A 156 9.06 2.37 1.84
CA ALA A 156 7.96 3.16 1.29
C ALA A 156 6.74 3.02 2.21
N LEU A 157 6.03 4.12 2.48
CA LEU A 157 4.83 4.12 3.31
C LEU A 157 3.58 4.16 2.44
N SER A 158 2.72 3.14 2.55
CA SER A 158 1.36 3.17 2.01
C SER A 158 0.46 3.96 2.94
N LEU A 159 -0.06 5.07 2.44
CA LEU A 159 -1.02 5.90 3.17
C LEU A 159 -2.42 5.36 2.92
N GLU A 160 -2.90 4.58 3.86
CA GLU A 160 -4.22 4.00 3.83
C GLU A 160 -5.14 4.75 4.79
N ARG A 161 -6.29 5.17 4.26
CA ARG A 161 -7.35 5.73 5.08
C ARG A 161 -8.22 4.61 5.61
N SER A 162 -8.06 4.28 6.88
CA SER A 162 -8.83 3.23 7.54
C SER A 162 -9.95 3.80 8.41
N ALA A 163 -10.99 3.00 8.58
CA ALA A 163 -12.00 3.17 9.63
C ALA A 163 -12.49 1.77 10.02
N GLU A 164 -12.32 1.40 11.27
CA GLU A 164 -12.64 0.06 11.78
C GLU A 164 -13.28 0.14 13.16
N ASP A 165 -14.29 -0.70 13.38
CA ASP A 165 -14.99 -0.86 14.67
C ASP A 165 -14.57 -2.21 15.28
N PHE A 166 -13.95 -2.16 16.45
CA PHE A 166 -13.47 -3.30 17.20
C PHE A 166 -14.41 -3.58 18.38
N SER A 167 -15.08 -4.73 18.39
CA SER A 167 -15.79 -5.21 19.58
C SER A 167 -14.76 -5.64 20.64
N LEU A 168 -14.94 -5.22 21.88
CA LEU A 168 -14.01 -5.54 22.97
C LEU A 168 -14.59 -6.61 23.92
N PRO A 169 -13.78 -7.63 24.31
CA PRO A 169 -12.39 -7.84 23.91
C PRO A 169 -12.25 -8.26 22.45
N SER A 170 -11.17 -7.82 21.77
CA SER A 170 -10.87 -8.21 20.38
C SER A 170 -9.72 -9.22 20.36
N PRO A 171 -9.97 -10.52 20.50
CA PRO A 171 -8.92 -11.52 20.62
C PRO A 171 -8.09 -11.68 19.34
N THR A 172 -8.65 -11.34 18.17
CA THR A 172 -7.96 -11.41 16.88
C THR A 172 -7.26 -10.09 16.52
N GLY A 173 -7.57 -9.00 17.22
CA GLY A 173 -7.11 -7.65 16.85
C GLY A 173 -7.71 -7.15 15.53
N SER A 174 -8.74 -7.82 14.99
CA SER A 174 -9.40 -7.45 13.75
C SER A 174 -10.68 -6.69 14.05
N GLY A 175 -10.88 -5.55 13.39
CA GLY A 175 -12.11 -4.75 13.42
C GLY A 175 -13.01 -5.03 12.22
N THR A 176 -14.23 -4.56 12.31
CA THR A 176 -15.17 -4.51 11.18
C THR A 176 -14.95 -3.21 10.40
N PRO A 177 -14.59 -3.27 9.11
CA PRO A 177 -14.39 -2.07 8.32
C PRO A 177 -15.66 -1.22 8.23
N LEU A 178 -15.51 0.09 8.42
CA LEU A 178 -16.58 1.07 8.28
C LEU A 178 -16.41 1.88 6.99
N THR A 179 -17.47 1.99 6.22
CA THR A 179 -17.52 2.97 5.14
C THR A 179 -17.56 4.39 5.71
N ARG A 180 -17.17 5.39 4.91
CA ARG A 180 -17.29 6.80 5.33
C ARG A 180 -18.71 7.15 5.77
N GLN A 181 -19.71 6.64 5.07
CA GLN A 181 -21.11 6.91 5.39
C GLN A 181 -21.49 6.30 6.75
N GLN A 182 -21.11 5.05 7.01
CA GLN A 182 -21.36 4.38 8.28
C GLN A 182 -20.68 5.11 9.45
N LEU A 183 -19.39 5.49 9.28
CA LEU A 183 -18.67 6.26 10.30
C LEU A 183 -19.37 7.59 10.61
N CYS A 184 -19.78 8.36 9.59
CA CYS A 184 -20.48 9.62 9.80
C CYS A 184 -21.83 9.40 10.52
N GLN A 185 -22.64 8.43 10.08
CA GLN A 185 -23.92 8.10 10.71
C GLN A 185 -23.75 7.70 12.19
N GLN A 186 -22.73 6.89 12.48
CA GLN A 186 -22.44 6.45 13.83
C GLN A 186 -21.98 7.62 14.72
N MET A 187 -21.12 8.50 14.20
CA MET A 187 -20.68 9.70 14.92
C MET A 187 -21.82 10.67 15.18
N ASP A 188 -22.73 10.86 14.22
CA ASP A 188 -23.90 11.75 14.38
C ASP A 188 -24.89 11.21 15.42
N ALA A 189 -25.09 9.89 15.44
CA ALA A 189 -25.98 9.23 16.39
C ALA A 189 -25.43 9.20 17.82
N LEU A 190 -24.15 8.85 17.97
CA LEU A 190 -23.51 8.65 19.27
C LEU A 190 -22.93 9.95 19.86
N ARG A 191 -22.57 10.91 19.00
CA ARG A 191 -21.87 12.15 19.37
C ARG A 191 -20.70 11.90 20.33
N PRO A 192 -19.78 10.99 20.00
CA PRO A 192 -18.75 10.55 20.92
C PRO A 192 -17.68 11.62 21.11
N SER A 193 -16.98 11.57 22.24
CA SER A 193 -15.72 12.28 22.40
C SER A 193 -14.63 11.60 21.57
N VAL A 194 -14.05 12.34 20.62
CA VAL A 194 -13.02 11.84 19.72
C VAL A 194 -11.64 12.20 20.25
N PHE A 195 -10.75 11.22 20.30
CA PHE A 195 -9.36 11.36 20.75
C PHE A 195 -8.38 11.11 19.62
N PHE A 196 -7.13 11.49 19.82
CA PHE A 196 -6.03 11.21 18.89
C PHE A 196 -4.97 10.33 19.55
N SER A 197 -4.63 9.20 18.93
CA SER A 197 -3.50 8.36 19.30
C SER A 197 -2.25 8.81 18.55
N ARG A 198 -1.21 9.19 19.31
CA ARG A 198 0.09 9.56 18.72
C ARG A 198 0.82 8.35 18.16
N GLU A 199 0.68 7.21 18.80
CA GLU A 199 1.32 5.95 18.42
C GLU A 199 0.77 5.45 17.09
N LEU A 200 -0.55 5.35 16.96
CA LEU A 200 -1.23 4.91 15.75
C LEU A 200 -1.31 5.98 14.67
N CYS A 201 -1.09 7.24 15.07
CA CYS A 201 -1.30 8.40 14.21
C CYS A 201 -2.71 8.45 13.60
N ALA A 202 -3.72 8.08 14.40
CA ALA A 202 -5.11 7.95 14.02
C ALA A 202 -6.05 8.51 15.10
N ARG A 203 -7.30 8.81 14.74
CA ARG A 203 -8.34 9.19 15.70
C ARG A 203 -9.09 7.96 16.19
N TYR A 204 -9.65 8.07 17.40
CA TYR A 204 -10.47 7.02 17.96
C TYR A 204 -11.54 7.57 18.90
N TYR A 205 -12.56 6.75 19.10
CA TYR A 205 -13.56 6.90 20.16
C TYR A 205 -14.02 5.53 20.66
N THR A 206 -14.68 5.52 21.80
CA THR A 206 -15.26 4.31 22.38
C THR A 206 -16.76 4.52 22.63
N TYR A 207 -17.54 3.45 22.56
CA TYR A 207 -18.94 3.45 22.92
C TYR A 207 -19.37 2.11 23.51
N MET A 208 -20.54 2.10 24.13
CA MET A 208 -21.20 0.89 24.63
C MET A 208 -22.45 0.62 23.81
N ASP A 209 -22.55 -0.58 23.32
CA ASP A 209 -23.76 -1.12 22.71
C ASP A 209 -24.42 -2.11 23.67
N ARG A 210 -25.76 -2.16 23.70
CA ARG A 210 -26.50 -3.00 24.65
C ARG A 210 -26.36 -4.48 24.36
N ASP A 211 -26.23 -4.84 23.09
CA ASP A 211 -26.23 -6.23 22.62
C ASP A 211 -24.81 -6.76 22.41
N THR A 212 -23.88 -5.91 22.00
CA THR A 212 -22.52 -6.30 21.62
C THR A 212 -21.43 -5.85 22.59
N GLY A 213 -21.76 -5.00 23.56
CA GLY A 213 -20.85 -4.58 24.64
C GLY A 213 -20.01 -3.36 24.28
N ALA A 214 -18.75 -3.37 24.74
CA ALA A 214 -17.83 -2.25 24.53
C ALA A 214 -17.23 -2.25 23.12
N HIS A 215 -17.13 -1.10 22.52
CA HIS A 215 -16.56 -0.88 21.18
C HIS A 215 -15.46 0.16 21.21
N PHE A 216 -14.46 -0.04 20.35
CA PHE A 216 -13.40 0.91 20.05
C PHE A 216 -13.36 1.14 18.54
N VAL A 217 -13.59 2.39 18.12
CA VAL A 217 -13.56 2.77 16.73
C VAL A 217 -12.29 3.56 16.44
N LEU A 218 -11.49 3.05 15.49
CA LEU A 218 -10.27 3.67 15.01
C LEU A 218 -10.48 4.19 13.59
N PHE A 219 -10.11 5.44 13.30
CA PHE A 219 -10.31 5.99 11.96
C PHE A 219 -9.33 7.09 11.60
N ASP A 220 -9.20 7.31 10.29
CA ASP A 220 -8.40 8.37 9.70
C ASP A 220 -9.24 9.51 9.14
N ASP A 221 -8.74 10.73 9.30
CA ASP A 221 -9.21 11.94 8.63
C ASP A 221 -8.06 12.64 7.86
N GLY A 222 -8.32 13.83 7.32
CA GLY A 222 -7.31 14.59 6.59
C GLY A 222 -6.10 14.94 7.42
N ASP A 223 -6.30 15.31 8.70
CA ASP A 223 -5.21 15.70 9.60
C ASP A 223 -4.33 14.50 9.97
N THR A 224 -4.94 13.33 10.23
CA THR A 224 -4.17 12.10 10.53
C THR A 224 -3.35 11.66 9.34
N MET A 225 -3.90 11.75 8.11
CA MET A 225 -3.17 11.45 6.88
C MET A 225 -1.96 12.36 6.69
N LEU A 226 -2.08 13.67 6.94
CA LEU A 226 -0.96 14.60 6.88
C LEU A 226 0.11 14.25 7.93
N ARG A 227 -0.30 13.90 9.14
CA ARG A 227 0.63 13.48 10.21
C ARG A 227 1.37 12.20 9.86
N LYS A 228 0.71 11.22 9.22
CA LYS A 228 1.35 10.00 8.72
C LYS A 228 2.43 10.32 7.67
N VAL A 229 2.18 11.30 6.79
CA VAL A 229 3.21 11.80 5.85
C VAL A 229 4.40 12.40 6.61
N GLU A 230 4.15 13.22 7.64
CA GLU A 230 5.21 13.83 8.44
C GLU A 230 6.06 12.78 9.18
N VAL A 231 5.43 11.74 9.73
CA VAL A 231 6.11 10.62 10.38
C VAL A 231 7.00 9.88 9.38
N GLY A 232 6.49 9.55 8.20
CA GLY A 232 7.26 8.92 7.14
C GLY A 232 8.47 9.76 6.71
N ARG A 233 8.29 11.08 6.56
CA ARG A 233 9.38 12.02 6.24
C ARG A 233 10.48 12.10 7.31
N LYS A 234 10.11 12.03 8.58
CA LYS A 234 11.08 12.04 9.70
C LYS A 234 11.90 10.76 9.69
N SER A 235 11.24 9.61 9.54
CA SER A 235 11.91 8.31 9.46
C SER A 235 12.91 8.23 8.30
N SER A 236 12.65 8.89 7.16
CA SER A 236 13.58 8.93 6.03
C SER A 236 14.77 9.90 6.23
N LYS A 237 14.67 10.89 7.12
CA LYS A 237 15.68 11.96 7.30
C LYS A 237 16.61 11.78 8.50
N CYS A 238 16.34 10.87 9.42
CA CYS A 238 17.12 10.72 10.65
C CYS A 238 18.48 10.08 10.37
N ASN A 239 19.42 10.87 9.82
CA ASN A 239 20.86 10.64 9.84
C ASN A 239 21.58 11.96 9.53
N THR A 240 21.81 12.75 10.56
CA THR A 240 22.90 13.73 10.65
C THR A 240 23.39 13.71 12.08
#